data_0eb05101cdb9477dfb7b2bcd126a5816
#
_entry.id   0eb05101cdb9477dfb7b2bcd126a5816
#
_cell.length_a   1.000
_cell.length_b   1.000
_cell.length_c   1.000
_cell.angle_alpha   90.00
_cell.angle_beta   90.00
_cell.angle_gamma   90.00
#
_symmetry.space_group_name_H-M   'P 1'
#
loop_
_entity.id
_entity.type
_entity.pdbx_description
1 polymer ?
#
loop_
_entity_poly.entity_id
_entity_poly.type
_entity_poly.pdbx_seq_one_letter_code
_entity_poly.pdbx_strand_id
1 'polypeptide(L)'
;MPEKQDNKGFWNRYAKLYDFEIKQFSGKAYLEMYRMMGDYLSPDMTVLEVATGTGLIAVNIAAYVRHVEATDFSPKMIEAARRKKAPANIKFSVEDAAVLSFEDGLFDAVIISNALHIMPDPVKALANISRVLKPKGLLIAPSYSHGHISNSTWNLNAKFLKLIGFETFSKWTPDEYVAFIGQNGFQVKRLQVLRAAFPLVYLEAQKVE
;
A
#
# COMPACT_ATOMS: atom_id res chain seq x y z
N MET A 1 -7.99 26.92 -0.88
CA MET A 1 -7.00 26.26 -1.76
C MET A 1 -7.76 25.31 -2.66
N PRO A 2 -7.51 25.21 -3.97
CA PRO A 2 -8.16 24.21 -4.78
C PRO A 2 -7.86 22.82 -4.19
N GLU A 3 -8.90 22.00 -4.05
CA GLU A 3 -8.81 20.62 -3.58
C GLU A 3 -7.82 19.88 -4.49
N LYS A 4 -6.78 19.27 -3.90
CA LYS A 4 -5.81 18.48 -4.69
C LYS A 4 -6.58 17.34 -5.35
N GLN A 5 -6.55 17.30 -6.68
CA GLN A 5 -7.21 16.27 -7.48
C GLN A 5 -6.64 14.89 -7.08
N ASP A 6 -7.47 14.01 -6.59
CA ASP A 6 -7.07 12.63 -6.25
C ASP A 6 -6.92 11.75 -7.52
N ASN A 7 -6.31 10.58 -7.35
CA ASN A 7 -6.11 9.61 -8.43
C ASN A 7 -7.33 8.67 -8.66
N LYS A 8 -8.48 8.90 -8.04
CA LYS A 8 -9.63 7.98 -8.07
C LYS A 8 -10.13 7.67 -9.47
N GLY A 9 -10.23 8.71 -10.31
CA GLY A 9 -10.65 8.56 -11.71
C GLY A 9 -9.69 7.69 -12.53
N PHE A 10 -8.37 7.84 -12.29
CA PHE A 10 -7.35 7.00 -12.91
C PHE A 10 -7.51 5.52 -12.48
N TRP A 11 -7.55 5.26 -11.17
CA TRP A 11 -7.64 3.90 -10.64
C TRP A 11 -8.92 3.17 -11.04
N ASN A 12 -10.06 3.89 -11.13
CA ASN A 12 -11.30 3.32 -11.64
C ASN A 12 -11.16 2.80 -13.10
N ARG A 13 -10.39 3.48 -13.94
CA ARG A 13 -10.15 3.05 -15.33
C ARG A 13 -9.10 1.93 -15.41
N TYR A 14 -8.09 2.00 -14.56
CA TYR A 14 -6.91 1.14 -14.60
C TYR A 14 -7.13 -0.25 -13.98
N ALA A 15 -8.16 -0.43 -13.17
CA ALA A 15 -8.45 -1.65 -12.41
C ALA A 15 -8.43 -2.95 -13.26
N LYS A 16 -8.79 -2.88 -14.54
CA LYS A 16 -8.80 -4.05 -15.43
C LYS A 16 -7.43 -4.51 -15.89
N LEU A 17 -6.44 -3.61 -15.90
CA LEU A 17 -5.09 -3.87 -16.42
C LEU A 17 -4.07 -4.11 -15.29
N TYR A 18 -4.40 -3.69 -14.08
CA TYR A 18 -3.50 -3.66 -12.93
C TYR A 18 -2.80 -4.99 -12.65
N ASP A 19 -3.57 -6.09 -12.55
CA ASP A 19 -3.02 -7.41 -12.23
C ASP A 19 -2.06 -7.92 -13.30
N PHE A 20 -2.37 -7.67 -14.56
CA PHE A 20 -1.51 -8.07 -15.67
C PHE A 20 -0.16 -7.35 -15.59
N GLU A 21 -0.17 -6.04 -15.35
CA GLU A 21 1.08 -5.28 -15.25
C GLU A 21 1.92 -5.67 -14.03
N ILE A 22 1.31 -5.84 -12.86
CA ILE A 22 2.05 -6.29 -11.66
C ILE A 22 2.71 -7.64 -11.94
N LYS A 23 1.98 -8.59 -12.51
CA LYS A 23 2.52 -9.92 -12.84
C LYS A 23 3.69 -9.83 -13.82
N GLN A 24 3.59 -8.97 -14.84
CA GLN A 24 4.57 -8.86 -15.89
C GLN A 24 5.87 -8.16 -15.46
N PHE A 25 5.74 -7.07 -14.67
CA PHE A 25 6.88 -6.19 -14.39
C PHE A 25 7.44 -6.30 -12.98
N SER A 26 6.66 -6.79 -12.03
CA SER A 26 7.03 -6.82 -10.60
C SER A 26 6.79 -8.17 -9.92
N GLY A 27 6.38 -9.20 -10.64
CA GLY A 27 5.92 -10.48 -10.07
C GLY A 27 6.93 -11.14 -9.12
N LYS A 28 8.24 -11.13 -9.43
CA LYS A 28 9.29 -11.70 -8.55
C LYS A 28 9.42 -10.91 -7.23
N ALA A 29 9.40 -9.58 -7.30
CA ALA A 29 9.47 -8.74 -6.11
C ALA A 29 8.23 -8.91 -5.21
N TYR A 30 7.05 -9.06 -5.81
CA TYR A 30 5.82 -9.32 -5.08
C TYR A 30 5.83 -10.70 -4.40
N LEU A 31 6.34 -11.75 -5.05
CA LEU A 31 6.49 -13.07 -4.41
C LEU A 31 7.43 -13.02 -3.22
N GLU A 32 8.55 -12.30 -3.33
CA GLU A 32 9.48 -12.10 -2.21
C GLU A 32 8.82 -11.30 -1.08
N MET A 33 8.10 -10.23 -1.43
CA MET A 33 7.35 -9.41 -0.48
C MET A 33 6.32 -10.24 0.30
N TYR A 34 5.55 -11.12 -0.37
CA TYR A 34 4.59 -12.00 0.31
C TYR A 34 5.27 -12.94 1.29
N ARG A 35 6.42 -13.54 0.91
CA ARG A 35 7.21 -14.38 1.81
C ARG A 35 7.67 -13.61 3.04
N MET A 36 8.20 -12.39 2.84
CA MET A 36 8.66 -11.54 3.94
C MET A 36 7.51 -11.14 4.88
N MET A 37 6.33 -10.83 4.34
CA MET A 37 5.13 -10.59 5.15
C MET A 37 4.76 -11.81 5.99
N GLY A 38 4.85 -13.02 5.43
CA GLY A 38 4.58 -14.28 6.13
C GLY A 38 5.51 -14.55 7.31
N ASP A 39 6.72 -13.96 7.35
CA ASP A 39 7.65 -14.11 8.48
C ASP A 39 7.13 -13.42 9.77
N TYR A 40 6.20 -12.45 9.65
CA TYR A 40 5.69 -11.64 10.76
C TYR A 40 4.20 -11.83 11.04
N LEU A 41 3.44 -12.28 10.07
CA LEU A 41 2.01 -12.52 10.22
C LEU A 41 1.75 -13.84 10.93
N SER A 42 0.73 -13.90 11.79
CA SER A 42 0.35 -15.11 12.54
C SER A 42 -1.16 -15.38 12.47
N PRO A 43 -1.60 -16.65 12.65
CA PRO A 43 -2.99 -17.07 12.48
C PRO A 43 -4.01 -16.43 13.43
N ASP A 44 -3.57 -15.74 14.46
CA ASP A 44 -4.41 -15.03 15.43
C ASP A 44 -4.61 -13.55 15.08
N MET A 45 -3.84 -13.03 14.12
CA MET A 45 -3.89 -11.60 13.74
C MET A 45 -5.13 -11.23 12.92
N THR A 46 -5.65 -10.04 13.20
CA THR A 46 -6.57 -9.31 12.33
C THR A 46 -5.80 -8.20 11.63
N VAL A 47 -5.78 -8.25 10.30
CA VAL A 47 -4.98 -7.35 9.45
C VAL A 47 -5.88 -6.43 8.64
N LEU A 48 -5.49 -5.16 8.54
CA LEU A 48 -6.07 -4.21 7.59
C LEU A 48 -5.10 -4.02 6.41
N GLU A 49 -5.57 -4.19 5.18
CA GLU A 49 -4.88 -3.71 3.99
C GLU A 49 -5.55 -2.44 3.49
N VAL A 50 -4.80 -1.32 3.50
CA VAL A 50 -5.23 -0.02 2.99
C VAL A 50 -4.72 0.14 1.56
N ALA A 51 -5.56 0.66 0.67
CA ALA A 51 -5.29 0.76 -0.77
C ALA A 51 -4.96 -0.61 -1.39
N THR A 52 -5.82 -1.60 -1.11
CA THR A 52 -5.65 -3.01 -1.54
C THR A 52 -5.67 -3.19 -3.06
N GLY A 53 -6.15 -2.18 -3.81
CA GLY A 53 -6.35 -2.28 -5.25
C GLY A 53 -7.29 -3.44 -5.58
N THR A 54 -6.80 -4.36 -6.41
CA THR A 54 -7.53 -5.56 -6.80
C THR A 54 -7.38 -6.72 -5.81
N GLY A 55 -6.84 -6.49 -4.60
CA GLY A 55 -6.72 -7.50 -3.54
C GLY A 55 -5.57 -8.49 -3.71
N LEU A 56 -4.52 -8.16 -4.46
CA LEU A 56 -3.41 -9.07 -4.70
C LEU A 56 -2.69 -9.47 -3.40
N ILE A 57 -2.41 -8.52 -2.52
CA ILE A 57 -1.75 -8.79 -1.25
C ILE A 57 -2.70 -9.50 -0.30
N ALA A 58 -3.94 -8.98 -0.12
CA ALA A 58 -4.95 -9.59 0.75
C ALA A 58 -5.11 -11.09 0.48
N VAL A 59 -5.26 -11.50 -0.79
CA VAL A 59 -5.42 -12.90 -1.17
C VAL A 59 -4.20 -13.75 -0.81
N ASN A 60 -2.98 -13.20 -0.96
CA ASN A 60 -1.77 -13.97 -0.67
C ASN A 60 -1.45 -14.06 0.82
N ILE A 61 -1.83 -13.07 1.64
CA ILE A 61 -1.58 -13.10 3.09
C ILE A 61 -2.69 -13.78 3.89
N ALA A 62 -3.85 -13.99 3.31
CA ALA A 62 -5.02 -14.55 4.01
C ALA A 62 -4.76 -15.92 4.66
N ALA A 63 -3.84 -16.72 4.10
CA ALA A 63 -3.47 -18.01 4.65
C ALA A 63 -2.66 -17.92 5.96
N TYR A 64 -2.07 -16.75 6.25
CA TYR A 64 -1.21 -16.53 7.42
C TYR A 64 -1.95 -15.88 8.59
N VAL A 65 -3.19 -15.42 8.42
CA VAL A 65 -3.89 -14.59 9.40
C VAL A 65 -5.32 -15.06 9.64
N ARG A 66 -5.89 -14.64 10.77
CA ARG A 66 -7.29 -14.94 11.11
C ARG A 66 -8.27 -14.24 10.17
N HIS A 67 -8.03 -12.95 9.90
CA HIS A 67 -8.95 -12.11 9.12
C HIS A 67 -8.21 -10.97 8.43
N VAL A 68 -8.65 -10.61 7.23
CA VAL A 68 -8.19 -9.44 6.47
C VAL A 68 -9.38 -8.54 6.16
N GLU A 69 -9.35 -7.30 6.67
CA GLU A 69 -10.13 -6.19 6.09
C GLU A 69 -9.30 -5.58 4.97
N ALA A 70 -9.79 -5.59 3.73
CA ALA A 70 -9.08 -5.09 2.57
C ALA A 70 -9.84 -3.92 1.95
N THR A 71 -9.23 -2.73 1.98
CA THR A 71 -9.92 -1.48 1.65
C THR A 71 -9.24 -0.73 0.51
N ASP A 72 -10.05 -0.08 -0.32
CA ASP A 72 -9.57 0.82 -1.37
C ASP A 72 -10.57 1.97 -1.58
N PHE A 73 -10.09 3.16 -1.92
CA PHE A 73 -10.97 4.31 -2.16
C PHE A 73 -11.67 4.23 -3.53
N SER A 74 -11.19 3.39 -4.46
CA SER A 74 -11.76 3.13 -5.77
C SER A 74 -12.79 2.01 -5.73
N PRO A 75 -14.09 2.30 -5.93
CA PRO A 75 -15.11 1.25 -6.02
C PRO A 75 -14.84 0.22 -7.12
N LYS A 76 -14.17 0.63 -8.22
CA LYS A 76 -13.82 -0.28 -9.32
C LYS A 76 -12.70 -1.24 -8.97
N MET A 77 -11.75 -0.83 -8.12
CA MET A 77 -10.74 -1.73 -7.57
C MET A 77 -11.39 -2.78 -6.67
N ILE A 78 -12.27 -2.38 -5.76
CA ILE A 78 -13.01 -3.30 -4.88
C ILE A 78 -13.92 -4.25 -5.68
N GLU A 79 -14.58 -3.75 -6.74
CA GLU A 79 -15.35 -4.60 -7.63
C GLU A 79 -14.47 -5.67 -8.33
N ALA A 80 -13.27 -5.29 -8.79
CA ALA A 80 -12.31 -6.22 -9.38
C ALA A 80 -11.78 -7.24 -8.36
N ALA A 81 -11.50 -6.80 -7.11
CA ALA A 81 -11.07 -7.67 -6.03
C ALA A 81 -12.14 -8.73 -5.69
N ARG A 82 -13.40 -8.33 -5.55
CA ARG A 82 -14.55 -9.22 -5.25
C ARG A 82 -14.83 -10.25 -6.34
N ARG A 83 -14.43 -10.00 -7.59
CA ARG A 83 -14.57 -10.97 -8.70
C ARG A 83 -13.58 -12.13 -8.62
N LYS A 84 -12.52 -12.01 -7.86
CA LYS A 84 -11.56 -13.07 -7.63
C LYS A 84 -12.14 -14.11 -6.67
N LYS A 85 -11.68 -15.36 -6.79
CA LYS A 85 -11.95 -16.40 -5.78
C LYS A 85 -11.09 -16.10 -4.56
N ALA A 86 -11.56 -15.19 -3.71
CA ALA A 86 -10.85 -14.83 -2.48
C ALA A 86 -11.16 -15.83 -1.36
N PRO A 87 -10.19 -16.08 -0.44
CA PRO A 87 -10.43 -16.79 0.81
C PRO A 87 -11.57 -16.17 1.62
N ALA A 88 -12.32 -17.01 2.35
CA ALA A 88 -13.51 -16.58 3.10
C ALA A 88 -13.21 -15.64 4.27
N ASN A 89 -11.96 -15.57 4.71
CA ASN A 89 -11.50 -14.69 5.78
C ASN A 89 -11.08 -13.29 5.30
N ILE A 90 -11.38 -12.93 4.04
CA ILE A 90 -11.16 -11.57 3.51
C ILE A 90 -12.51 -10.86 3.34
N LYS A 91 -12.57 -9.62 3.86
CA LYS A 91 -13.68 -8.70 3.59
C LYS A 91 -13.18 -7.49 2.82
N PHE A 92 -13.80 -7.21 1.67
CA PHE A 92 -13.47 -6.05 0.83
C PHE A 92 -14.46 -4.91 1.06
N SER A 93 -13.97 -3.69 1.30
CA SER A 93 -14.80 -2.49 1.46
C SER A 93 -14.19 -1.26 0.80
N VAL A 94 -15.03 -0.26 0.51
CA VAL A 94 -14.58 1.03 -0.03
C VAL A 94 -14.36 1.96 1.15
N GLU A 95 -13.11 2.40 1.34
CA GLU A 95 -12.68 3.30 2.42
C GLU A 95 -11.64 4.30 1.91
N ASP A 96 -11.63 5.48 2.49
CA ASP A 96 -10.57 6.46 2.30
C ASP A 96 -9.53 6.31 3.44
N ALA A 97 -8.27 6.13 3.07
CA ALA A 97 -7.16 6.03 4.04
C ALA A 97 -7.05 7.26 4.97
N ALA A 98 -7.49 8.42 4.50
CA ALA A 98 -7.50 9.65 5.30
C ALA A 98 -8.65 9.72 6.32
N VAL A 99 -9.66 8.84 6.22
CA VAL A 99 -10.86 8.82 7.09
C VAL A 99 -11.36 7.38 7.24
N LEU A 100 -10.55 6.51 7.85
CA LEU A 100 -10.93 5.11 8.09
C LEU A 100 -12.08 5.02 9.10
N SER A 101 -13.12 4.24 8.78
CA SER A 101 -14.32 4.09 9.61
C SER A 101 -14.16 3.07 10.77
N PHE A 102 -12.99 2.46 10.91
CA PHE A 102 -12.70 1.47 11.95
C PHE A 102 -12.44 2.09 13.32
N GLU A 103 -12.69 1.32 14.36
CA GLU A 103 -12.40 1.67 15.76
C GLU A 103 -10.88 1.77 16.01
N ASP A 104 -10.50 2.52 17.05
CA ASP A 104 -9.13 2.67 17.50
C ASP A 104 -8.58 1.33 18.00
N GLY A 105 -7.33 1.02 17.67
CA GLY A 105 -6.64 -0.16 18.20
C GLY A 105 -7.27 -1.50 17.81
N LEU A 106 -7.91 -1.58 16.65
CA LEU A 106 -8.58 -2.81 16.19
C LEU A 106 -7.62 -3.83 15.57
N PHE A 107 -6.61 -3.38 14.83
CA PHE A 107 -5.76 -4.23 13.99
C PHE A 107 -4.40 -4.54 14.61
N ASP A 108 -3.96 -5.80 14.50
CA ASP A 108 -2.63 -6.24 14.90
C ASP A 108 -1.56 -5.74 13.91
N ALA A 109 -1.90 -5.73 12.63
CA ALA A 109 -1.05 -5.19 11.56
C ALA A 109 -1.86 -4.39 10.54
N VAL A 110 -1.23 -3.37 9.96
CA VAL A 110 -1.75 -2.64 8.80
C VAL A 110 -0.73 -2.74 7.66
N ILE A 111 -1.22 -3.06 6.48
CA ILE A 111 -0.43 -3.10 5.24
C ILE A 111 -0.89 -1.96 4.34
N ILE A 112 0.06 -1.19 3.81
CA ILE A 112 -0.19 -0.18 2.78
C ILE A 112 0.94 -0.23 1.74
N SER A 113 0.63 -0.74 0.55
CA SER A 113 1.64 -0.99 -0.49
C SER A 113 1.46 -0.06 -1.67
N ASN A 114 2.56 0.61 -2.07
CA ASN A 114 2.64 1.47 -3.27
C ASN A 114 1.56 2.57 -3.33
N ALA A 115 1.10 3.09 -2.19
CA ALA A 115 0.01 4.03 -2.12
C ALA A 115 0.38 5.39 -1.50
N LEU A 116 1.18 5.44 -0.44
CA LEU A 116 1.49 6.69 0.28
C LEU A 116 2.04 7.78 -0.65
N HIS A 117 2.91 7.44 -1.61
CA HIS A 117 3.53 8.39 -2.53
C HIS A 117 2.56 9.00 -3.56
N ILE A 118 1.40 8.39 -3.73
CA ILE A 118 0.34 8.85 -4.65
C ILE A 118 -0.90 9.38 -3.93
N MET A 119 -0.84 9.54 -2.62
CA MET A 119 -1.89 10.16 -1.81
C MET A 119 -1.66 11.67 -1.69
N PRO A 120 -2.72 12.49 -1.79
CA PRO A 120 -2.61 13.95 -1.59
C PRO A 120 -2.17 14.33 -0.18
N ASP A 121 -2.55 13.54 0.83
CA ASP A 121 -2.20 13.74 2.24
C ASP A 121 -1.76 12.41 2.91
N PRO A 122 -0.51 11.98 2.68
CA PRO A 122 0.00 10.74 3.26
C PRO A 122 0.20 10.82 4.78
N VAL A 123 0.34 12.04 5.35
CA VAL A 123 0.43 12.25 6.81
C VAL A 123 -0.88 11.89 7.48
N LYS A 124 -2.00 12.37 6.92
CA LYS A 124 -3.34 12.06 7.43
C LYS A 124 -3.67 10.57 7.31
N ALA A 125 -3.25 9.93 6.22
CA ALA A 125 -3.38 8.48 6.06
C ALA A 125 -2.60 7.71 7.14
N LEU A 126 -1.33 8.07 7.40
CA LEU A 126 -0.53 7.45 8.47
C LEU A 126 -1.10 7.69 9.86
N ALA A 127 -1.65 8.88 10.14
CA ALA A 127 -2.32 9.16 11.41
C ALA A 127 -3.54 8.25 11.62
N ASN A 128 -4.38 8.03 10.60
CA ASN A 128 -5.49 7.08 10.68
C ASN A 128 -5.01 5.63 10.79
N ILE A 129 -3.97 5.23 10.08
CA ILE A 129 -3.35 3.91 10.21
C ILE A 129 -2.84 3.71 11.64
N SER A 130 -2.14 4.70 12.20
CA SER A 130 -1.69 4.65 13.60
C SER A 130 -2.85 4.52 14.58
N ARG A 131 -3.95 5.26 14.37
CA ARG A 131 -5.14 5.21 15.22
C ARG A 131 -5.75 3.80 15.27
N VAL A 132 -5.95 3.16 14.13
CA VAL A 132 -6.59 1.85 14.06
C VAL A 132 -5.67 0.68 14.43
N LEU A 133 -4.35 0.88 14.45
CA LEU A 133 -3.38 -0.10 14.95
C LEU A 133 -3.43 -0.19 16.48
N LYS A 134 -3.36 -1.42 16.98
CA LYS A 134 -3.12 -1.69 18.41
C LYS A 134 -1.82 -1.02 18.88
N PRO A 135 -1.65 -0.79 20.21
CA PRO A 135 -0.34 -0.44 20.76
C PRO A 135 0.73 -1.45 20.30
N LYS A 136 1.89 -0.97 19.86
CA LYS A 136 2.97 -1.79 19.28
C LYS A 136 2.57 -2.60 18.03
N GLY A 137 1.44 -2.27 17.40
CA GLY A 137 1.00 -2.90 16.15
C GLY A 137 1.98 -2.68 15.01
N LEU A 138 1.97 -3.58 14.03
CA LEU A 138 2.90 -3.61 12.91
C LEU A 138 2.36 -2.81 11.70
N LEU A 139 3.18 -1.93 11.15
CA LEU A 139 2.99 -1.31 9.85
C LEU A 139 3.90 -1.98 8.82
N ILE A 140 3.34 -2.52 7.73
CA ILE A 140 4.08 -3.00 6.57
C ILE A 140 3.76 -2.05 5.41
N ALA A 141 4.77 -1.28 4.96
CA ALA A 141 4.57 -0.19 4.02
C ALA A 141 5.55 -0.24 2.83
N PRO A 142 5.43 -1.23 1.92
CA PRO A 142 6.23 -1.25 0.71
C PRO A 142 5.91 -0.06 -0.19
N SER A 143 6.94 0.54 -0.81
CA SER A 143 6.76 1.66 -1.73
C SER A 143 7.81 1.66 -2.83
N TYR A 144 7.41 2.03 -4.05
CA TYR A 144 8.38 2.32 -5.10
C TYR A 144 9.20 3.55 -4.72
N SER A 145 10.53 3.44 -4.92
CA SER A 145 11.49 4.51 -4.65
C SER A 145 11.91 5.20 -5.94
N HIS A 146 12.06 6.53 -5.85
CA HIS A 146 12.46 7.37 -6.99
C HIS A 146 13.98 7.69 -7.01
N GLY A 147 14.76 7.23 -6.04
CA GLY A 147 16.03 7.79 -5.61
C GLY A 147 17.31 7.45 -6.37
N HIS A 148 17.33 6.73 -7.49
CA HIS A 148 18.56 6.48 -8.27
C HIS A 148 18.32 6.25 -9.77
N ILE A 149 17.15 6.52 -10.29
CA ILE A 149 16.90 6.37 -11.73
C ILE A 149 17.06 7.74 -12.41
N SER A 150 18.28 8.10 -12.72
CA SER A 150 18.61 9.16 -13.67
C SER A 150 18.31 8.70 -15.11
N ASN A 151 17.07 8.35 -15.43
CA ASN A 151 16.73 7.94 -16.78
C ASN A 151 15.72 8.90 -17.41
N SER A 152 16.11 9.45 -18.55
CA SER A 152 15.24 10.28 -19.42
C SER A 152 13.91 9.58 -19.79
N THR A 153 13.89 8.25 -19.84
CA THR A 153 12.69 7.43 -20.05
C THR A 153 11.66 7.55 -18.91
N TRP A 154 12.11 7.68 -17.66
CA TRP A 154 11.22 7.92 -16.52
C TRP A 154 10.46 9.24 -16.65
N ASN A 155 11.18 10.30 -17.02
CA ASN A 155 10.58 11.64 -17.18
C ASN A 155 9.53 11.68 -18.30
N LEU A 156 9.71 10.91 -19.37
CA LEU A 156 8.75 10.80 -20.46
C LEU A 156 7.51 10.01 -20.05
N ASN A 157 7.69 8.86 -19.35
CA ASN A 157 6.59 8.07 -18.82
C ASN A 157 5.80 8.83 -17.75
N ALA A 158 6.46 9.57 -16.85
CA ALA A 158 5.81 10.39 -15.84
C ALA A 158 4.95 11.51 -16.45
N LYS A 159 5.42 12.15 -17.54
CA LYS A 159 4.62 13.14 -18.29
C LYS A 159 3.39 12.50 -18.92
N PHE A 160 3.54 11.32 -19.51
CA PHE A 160 2.41 10.58 -20.10
C PHE A 160 1.41 10.14 -19.03
N LEU A 161 1.87 9.61 -17.89
CA LEU A 161 1.00 9.23 -16.76
C LEU A 161 0.21 10.41 -16.22
N LYS A 162 0.85 11.59 -16.11
CA LYS A 162 0.16 12.83 -15.72
C LYS A 162 -0.92 13.24 -16.75
N LEU A 163 -0.65 13.06 -18.04
CA LEU A 163 -1.62 13.37 -19.10
C LEU A 163 -2.88 12.50 -19.01
N ILE A 164 -2.76 11.25 -18.55
CA ILE A 164 -3.89 10.33 -18.34
C ILE A 164 -4.51 10.41 -16.94
N GLY A 165 -4.09 11.43 -16.14
CA GLY A 165 -4.68 11.73 -14.83
C GLY A 165 -4.07 10.98 -13.64
N PHE A 166 -2.84 10.47 -13.77
CA PHE A 166 -2.10 9.92 -12.65
C PHE A 166 -1.12 10.95 -12.07
N GLU A 167 -1.18 11.18 -10.78
CA GLU A 167 -0.31 12.12 -10.09
C GLU A 167 0.48 11.44 -8.97
N THR A 168 1.78 11.75 -8.89
CA THR A 168 2.66 11.36 -7.77
C THR A 168 2.89 12.59 -6.91
N PHE A 169 2.43 12.56 -5.67
CA PHE A 169 2.51 13.70 -4.75
C PHE A 169 3.83 13.74 -3.98
N SER A 170 4.45 12.58 -3.74
CA SER A 170 5.72 12.47 -3.03
C SER A 170 6.70 11.60 -3.81
N LYS A 171 7.96 12.04 -3.86
CA LYS A 171 9.05 11.34 -4.54
C LYS A 171 10.17 11.13 -3.53
N TRP A 172 10.08 10.04 -2.78
CA TRP A 172 11.06 9.73 -1.75
C TRP A 172 12.21 8.86 -2.27
N THR A 173 13.42 9.18 -1.83
CA THR A 173 14.50 8.20 -1.76
C THR A 173 14.19 7.19 -0.64
N PRO A 174 14.89 6.04 -0.57
CA PRO A 174 14.72 5.11 0.56
C PRO A 174 14.90 5.77 1.93
N ASP A 175 15.93 6.62 2.08
CA ASP A 175 16.23 7.30 3.35
C ASP A 175 15.16 8.34 3.72
N GLU A 176 14.69 9.12 2.75
CA GLU A 176 13.59 10.07 2.96
C GLU A 176 12.29 9.34 3.31
N TYR A 177 12.04 8.17 2.73
CA TYR A 177 10.86 7.37 3.06
C TYR A 177 10.93 6.82 4.49
N VAL A 178 12.09 6.30 4.90
CA VAL A 178 12.35 5.89 6.29
C VAL A 178 12.14 7.05 7.26
N ALA A 179 12.71 8.22 6.95
CA ALA A 179 12.54 9.42 7.76
C ALA A 179 11.08 9.86 7.85
N PHE A 180 10.34 9.82 6.72
CA PHE A 180 8.92 10.13 6.67
C PHE A 180 8.09 9.20 7.58
N ILE A 181 8.30 7.88 7.50
CA ILE A 181 7.62 6.90 8.36
C ILE A 181 7.96 7.14 9.84
N GLY A 182 9.25 7.39 10.15
CA GLY A 182 9.71 7.66 11.52
C GLY A 182 9.10 8.93 12.13
N GLN A 183 9.02 10.01 11.36
CA GLN A 183 8.43 11.29 11.79
C GLN A 183 6.91 11.19 12.04
N ASN A 184 6.25 10.16 11.52
CA ASN A 184 4.82 9.95 11.69
C ASN A 184 4.47 8.86 12.72
N GLY A 185 5.33 8.65 13.73
CA GLY A 185 5.02 7.83 14.90
C GLY A 185 5.28 6.34 14.74
N PHE A 186 6.21 5.95 13.85
CA PHE A 186 6.59 4.56 13.65
C PHE A 186 8.10 4.36 13.77
N GLN A 187 8.51 3.30 14.45
CA GLN A 187 9.91 2.87 14.51
C GLN A 187 10.17 1.81 13.43
N VAL A 188 10.99 2.15 12.44
CA VAL A 188 11.38 1.19 11.38
C VAL A 188 12.20 0.06 11.98
N LYS A 189 11.81 -1.18 11.72
CA LYS A 189 12.43 -2.42 12.20
C LYS A 189 13.17 -3.17 11.09
N ARG A 190 12.65 -3.10 9.86
CA ARG A 190 13.25 -3.75 8.69
C ARG A 190 13.13 -2.87 7.47
N LEU A 191 14.20 -2.82 6.70
CA LEU A 191 14.24 -2.16 5.40
C LEU A 191 14.98 -3.07 4.42
N GLN A 192 14.39 -3.30 3.26
CA GLN A 192 15.03 -4.04 2.18
C GLN A 192 14.62 -3.48 0.82
N VAL A 193 15.57 -3.31 -0.09
CA VAL A 193 15.28 -2.89 -1.46
C VAL A 193 15.18 -4.13 -2.35
N LEU A 194 13.99 -4.38 -2.87
CA LEU A 194 13.70 -5.48 -3.78
C LEU A 194 13.88 -5.04 -5.23
N ARG A 195 14.45 -5.93 -6.05
CA ARG A 195 14.64 -5.67 -7.48
C ARG A 195 13.34 -5.91 -8.24
N ALA A 196 12.79 -4.82 -8.78
CA ALA A 196 11.62 -4.82 -9.67
C ALA A 196 11.91 -3.91 -10.86
N ALA A 197 10.95 -3.70 -11.77
CA ALA A 197 11.06 -2.71 -12.85
C ALA A 197 11.41 -1.31 -12.32
N PHE A 198 10.88 -0.98 -11.12
CA PHE A 198 11.30 0.14 -10.28
C PHE A 198 11.73 -0.42 -8.93
N PRO A 199 12.81 0.09 -8.28
CA PRO A 199 13.22 -0.37 -6.95
C PRO A 199 12.05 -0.26 -5.97
N LEU A 200 11.69 -1.40 -5.37
CA LEU A 200 10.64 -1.49 -4.36
C LEU A 200 11.28 -1.53 -2.98
N VAL A 201 11.10 -0.49 -2.22
CA VAL A 201 11.51 -0.44 -0.81
C VAL A 201 10.46 -1.20 0.00
N TYR A 202 10.83 -2.35 0.54
CA TYR A 202 10.04 -3.06 1.54
C TYR A 202 10.39 -2.54 2.92
N LEU A 203 9.39 -2.10 3.67
CA LEU A 203 9.56 -1.50 4.99
C LEU A 203 8.58 -2.10 5.98
N GLU A 204 9.10 -2.49 7.15
CA GLU A 204 8.34 -2.86 8.34
C GLU A 204 8.67 -1.90 9.46
N ALA A 205 7.64 -1.43 10.14
CA ALA A 205 7.77 -0.52 11.26
C ALA A 205 6.76 -0.85 12.36
N GLN A 206 7.10 -0.52 13.58
CA GLN A 206 6.25 -0.70 14.75
C GLN A 206 5.71 0.65 15.20
N LYS A 207 4.42 0.71 15.54
CA LYS A 207 3.81 1.89 16.15
C LYS A 207 4.51 2.21 17.46
N VAL A 208 4.99 3.46 17.58
CA VAL A 208 5.50 4.01 18.83
C VAL A 208 4.32 4.38 19.73
N GLU A 209 4.44 4.16 21.02
CA GLU A 209 3.40 4.48 22.03
C GLU A 209 3.11 5.99 22.08
#